data_09961c1f064c323816564a75a10878f6
#
_entry.id   09961c1f064c323816564a75a10878f6
#
_cell.length_a   1.000
_cell.length_b   1.000
_cell.length_c   1.000
_cell.angle_alpha   90.00
_cell.angle_beta   90.00
_cell.angle_gamma   90.00
#
_symmetry.space_group_name_H-M   'P 1'
#
loop_
_entity.id
_entity.type
_entity.pdbx_description
1 polymer ?
#
loop_
_entity_poly.entity_id
_entity_poly.type
_entity_poly.pdbx_seq_one_letter_code
_entity_poly.pdbx_strand_id
1 'polypeptide(L)'
;MKNKFYHISTYSVMRYWTILWMAILSFSCSDFNPMDSYSRIPPDRNTDIDDGDEGDGAGGLFEKGYGTMNKPYLVMDVIQIQNMSEALVKGKMIYFQLGADIDMKSISNWDPLNPTGDYYIYFDGNNHIIKNFTCTDKAYASFFGILAGTCKNVGFYNAHVEAATNSGAGVIGGYIGVKAPNAVEKTGQVENCYVSGKVKGKYAGGIASRMGRPYGGQICYIKNCYSTAEVISTGDECGGIVGSMYENSEVSYCYSTGVLIGANSVGGIAALPSEGAKITACVAWNWKITGPAAKSGRISGVLSQGESGHQADPVASECYAWEDMICTGFTPEDNAGSVSAGKYDGVGESVLTLQNRIANWGTPWHNVGNIDMGFPILEWQLDRGDYASYGGHDNEPEGDFANGDGTQNNPYVIANTTHIQNMSKVLIGKQTTYFVLSADIDMQGIKWTPLNGDGPYEKWIIFDGRNHVIRNLTCDSGSYPSFFGVLCGECKNVGFVDANISSTNQGIGIIAGYVGLNSGAVGFTGKIINCYTTGILKGSGAAGGIGGIFGGNGRIENCYTTATIIDQINADNGKAGGIIGRFHAGNTTSYIENCYVSGDISATKGGWVGGIVGNM
;
A
#
# COMPACT_ATOMS: atom_id res chain seq x y z
N MET A 1 -51.64 -31.87 57.97
CA MET A 1 -51.52 -31.93 56.52
C MET A 1 -50.03 -31.97 56.22
N LYS A 2 -49.50 -33.06 55.71
CA LYS A 2 -48.08 -33.37 55.58
C LYS A 2 -47.66 -33.09 54.12
N ASN A 3 -46.75 -32.14 53.92
CA ASN A 3 -46.09 -31.90 52.63
C ASN A 3 -45.00 -32.96 52.42
N LYS A 4 -45.12 -33.73 51.34
CA LYS A 4 -44.03 -34.59 50.84
C LYS A 4 -43.20 -33.83 49.84
N PHE A 5 -41.92 -33.64 50.17
CA PHE A 5 -40.90 -33.21 49.22
C PHE A 5 -40.36 -34.44 48.50
N TYR A 6 -40.36 -34.40 47.16
CA TYR A 6 -39.64 -35.38 46.35
C TYR A 6 -38.25 -34.83 46.02
N HIS A 7 -37.23 -35.51 46.50
CA HIS A 7 -35.84 -35.29 46.09
C HIS A 7 -35.62 -35.94 44.72
N ILE A 8 -35.38 -35.16 43.69
CA ILE A 8 -34.91 -35.66 42.38
C ILE A 8 -33.37 -35.60 42.41
N SER A 9 -32.78 -36.79 42.26
CA SER A 9 -31.33 -36.98 42.29
C SER A 9 -30.65 -36.31 41.09
N THR A 10 -29.73 -35.41 41.38
CA THR A 10 -28.94 -34.65 40.42
C THR A 10 -27.92 -35.48 39.62
N TYR A 11 -27.85 -36.79 39.84
CA TYR A 11 -26.86 -37.67 39.18
C TYR A 11 -27.27 -38.15 37.77
N SER A 12 -28.54 -38.06 37.38
CA SER A 12 -28.98 -38.49 36.05
C SER A 12 -28.77 -37.45 34.94
N VAL A 13 -28.66 -36.16 35.29
CA VAL A 13 -28.52 -35.06 34.30
C VAL A 13 -27.07 -34.90 33.88
N MET A 14 -26.10 -35.21 34.73
CA MET A 14 -24.68 -35.07 34.41
C MET A 14 -24.14 -36.13 33.43
N ARG A 15 -24.78 -37.29 33.29
CA ARG A 15 -24.33 -38.33 32.34
C ARG A 15 -24.80 -38.05 30.89
N TYR A 16 -25.87 -37.31 30.69
CA TYR A 16 -26.30 -36.92 29.34
C TYR A 16 -25.52 -35.73 28.78
N TRP A 17 -25.05 -34.84 29.62
CA TRP A 17 -24.21 -33.72 29.19
C TRP A 17 -22.78 -34.11 28.86
N THR A 18 -22.20 -35.09 29.54
CA THR A 18 -20.85 -35.60 29.20
C THR A 18 -20.83 -36.42 27.92
N ILE A 19 -21.89 -37.12 27.56
CA ILE A 19 -21.98 -37.83 26.27
C ILE A 19 -22.22 -36.86 25.11
N LEU A 20 -22.96 -35.77 25.33
CA LEU A 20 -23.15 -34.73 24.32
C LEU A 20 -21.88 -33.89 24.11
N TRP A 21 -21.08 -33.65 25.16
CA TRP A 21 -19.80 -32.94 25.06
C TRP A 21 -18.69 -33.81 24.43
N MET A 22 -18.65 -35.09 24.64
CA MET A 22 -17.74 -36.00 23.95
C MET A 22 -18.10 -36.24 22.47
N ALA A 23 -19.35 -36.07 22.08
CA ALA A 23 -19.76 -36.11 20.66
C ALA A 23 -19.41 -34.81 19.90
N ILE A 24 -19.26 -33.68 20.61
CA ILE A 24 -18.87 -32.37 20.00
C ILE A 24 -17.36 -32.22 19.92
N LEU A 25 -16.56 -32.93 20.76
CA LEU A 25 -15.10 -32.88 20.76
C LEU A 25 -14.44 -33.93 19.85
N SER A 26 -15.17 -34.76 19.14
CA SER A 26 -14.63 -35.72 18.16
C SER A 26 -14.71 -35.25 16.70
N PHE A 27 -15.25 -34.08 16.42
CA PHE A 27 -15.00 -33.38 15.16
C PHE A 27 -13.81 -32.46 15.34
N SER A 28 -12.61 -33.03 15.31
CA SER A 28 -11.39 -32.24 15.21
C SER A 28 -11.35 -31.60 13.82
N CYS A 29 -10.95 -30.35 13.80
CA CYS A 29 -10.74 -29.49 12.63
C CYS A 29 -9.59 -29.98 11.71
N SER A 30 -9.55 -31.25 11.33
CA SER A 30 -8.55 -31.81 10.43
C SER A 30 -9.06 -32.25 9.07
N ASP A 31 -10.38 -32.18 8.82
CA ASP A 31 -10.96 -32.68 7.58
C ASP A 31 -11.75 -31.63 6.76
N PHE A 32 -11.58 -30.34 7.04
CA PHE A 32 -12.06 -29.30 6.14
C PHE A 32 -10.98 -29.01 5.08
N ASN A 33 -10.88 -29.90 4.12
CA ASN A 33 -10.16 -29.62 2.88
C ASN A 33 -11.13 -28.83 1.97
N PRO A 34 -10.88 -27.56 1.65
CA PRO A 34 -11.75 -26.79 0.74
C PRO A 34 -11.87 -27.43 -0.66
N MET A 35 -11.05 -28.43 -0.96
CA MET A 35 -11.10 -29.20 -2.22
C MET A 35 -12.29 -30.19 -2.28
N ASP A 36 -12.87 -30.65 -1.15
CA ASP A 36 -13.92 -31.67 -1.18
C ASP A 36 -15.28 -31.15 -1.63
N SER A 37 -15.51 -29.84 -1.65
CA SER A 37 -16.74 -29.26 -2.20
C SER A 37 -16.80 -29.26 -3.74
N TYR A 38 -15.65 -29.44 -4.42
CA TYR A 38 -15.56 -29.54 -5.87
C TYR A 38 -15.70 -30.97 -6.41
N SER A 39 -15.69 -32.00 -5.55
CA SER A 39 -15.71 -33.40 -5.94
C SER A 39 -17.10 -33.96 -6.34
N ARG A 40 -18.12 -33.10 -6.49
CA ARG A 40 -19.44 -33.52 -6.98
C ARG A 40 -19.67 -33.35 -8.49
N ILE A 41 -18.62 -32.99 -9.23
CA ILE A 41 -18.61 -33.16 -10.69
C ILE A 41 -18.18 -34.61 -10.93
N PRO A 42 -18.99 -35.47 -11.58
CA PRO A 42 -18.55 -36.83 -11.88
C PRO A 42 -17.22 -36.79 -12.64
N PRO A 43 -16.26 -37.64 -12.30
CA PRO A 43 -15.04 -37.71 -13.08
C PRO A 43 -15.44 -38.08 -14.50
N ASP A 44 -15.16 -37.16 -15.45
CA ASP A 44 -15.32 -37.44 -16.86
C ASP A 44 -14.40 -38.64 -17.17
N ARG A 45 -14.99 -39.75 -17.64
CA ARG A 45 -14.25 -40.91 -18.09
C ARG A 45 -13.56 -40.52 -19.39
N ASN A 46 -12.42 -39.91 -19.27
CA ASN A 46 -11.51 -39.80 -20.39
C ASN A 46 -10.26 -40.60 -20.08
N THR A 47 -10.26 -41.76 -20.67
CA THR A 47 -9.13 -42.57 -21.16
C THR A 47 -7.75 -42.19 -20.63
N ASP A 48 -7.19 -43.13 -19.88
CA ASP A 48 -5.76 -43.21 -19.62
C ASP A 48 -5.00 -42.98 -20.93
N ILE A 49 -4.42 -41.79 -21.07
CA ILE A 49 -3.42 -41.54 -22.11
C ILE A 49 -2.07 -41.72 -21.45
N ASP A 50 -1.37 -42.68 -22.02
CA ASP A 50 -0.04 -43.17 -21.68
C ASP A 50 0.99 -42.05 -21.47
N ASP A 51 1.85 -42.22 -20.47
CA ASP A 51 2.83 -41.23 -19.97
C ASP A 51 4.00 -40.92 -20.96
N GLY A 52 3.80 -41.05 -22.24
CA GLY A 52 4.88 -41.01 -23.24
C GLY A 52 4.89 -39.81 -24.18
N ASP A 53 3.91 -38.91 -24.19
CA ASP A 53 3.87 -37.82 -25.15
C ASP A 53 3.98 -36.44 -24.47
N GLU A 54 5.08 -35.73 -24.72
CA GLU A 54 5.30 -34.33 -24.31
C GLU A 54 4.50 -33.33 -25.17
N GLY A 55 3.45 -33.80 -25.86
CA GLY A 55 2.59 -32.97 -26.70
C GLY A 55 1.71 -32.04 -25.85
N ASP A 56 1.46 -30.83 -26.36
CA ASP A 56 0.47 -29.93 -25.79
C ASP A 56 -0.95 -30.37 -26.17
N GLY A 57 -1.82 -30.46 -25.21
CA GLY A 57 -3.23 -30.78 -25.41
C GLY A 57 -4.06 -29.69 -26.12
N ALA A 58 -3.46 -28.57 -26.51
CA ALA A 58 -4.10 -27.41 -27.13
C ALA A 58 -3.57 -27.10 -28.55
N GLY A 59 -2.94 -28.05 -29.21
CA GLY A 59 -2.55 -27.88 -30.63
C GLY A 59 -1.48 -26.83 -30.90
N GLY A 60 -0.51 -26.62 -29.99
CA GLY A 60 0.60 -25.68 -30.15
C GLY A 60 0.39 -24.32 -29.48
N LEU A 61 -0.71 -24.12 -28.75
CA LEU A 61 -0.97 -22.85 -28.05
C LEU A 61 -0.09 -22.67 -26.82
N PHE A 62 0.28 -23.74 -26.14
CA PHE A 62 1.13 -23.77 -24.95
C PHE A 62 2.22 -24.83 -25.10
N GLU A 63 3.37 -24.58 -24.48
CA GLU A 63 4.49 -25.56 -24.56
C GLU A 63 4.21 -26.81 -23.72
N LYS A 64 3.44 -26.67 -22.64
CA LYS A 64 3.17 -27.75 -21.68
C LYS A 64 1.75 -27.67 -21.12
N GLY A 65 1.22 -28.83 -20.74
CA GLY A 65 -0.04 -28.95 -20.04
C GLY A 65 -1.23 -29.32 -20.94
N TYR A 66 -2.34 -29.61 -20.30
CA TYR A 66 -3.60 -30.02 -20.93
C TYR A 66 -4.81 -29.21 -20.43
N GLY A 67 -4.57 -28.15 -19.64
CA GLY A 67 -5.62 -27.33 -19.07
C GLY A 67 -6.46 -28.04 -17.99
N THR A 68 -5.95 -29.14 -17.41
CA THR A 68 -6.58 -29.89 -16.33
C THR A 68 -5.96 -29.54 -14.98
N MET A 69 -6.62 -29.91 -13.88
CA MET A 69 -6.13 -29.65 -12.53
C MET A 69 -4.71 -30.21 -12.30
N ASN A 70 -4.46 -31.43 -12.76
CA ASN A 70 -3.18 -32.10 -12.55
C ASN A 70 -2.09 -31.68 -13.57
N LYS A 71 -2.50 -31.18 -14.72
CA LYS A 71 -1.62 -30.72 -15.81
C LYS A 71 -2.17 -29.40 -16.38
N PRO A 72 -2.06 -28.27 -15.62
CA PRO A 72 -2.52 -26.96 -16.11
C PRO A 72 -1.72 -26.53 -17.35
N TYR A 73 -2.31 -25.71 -18.20
CA TYR A 73 -1.54 -25.05 -19.25
C TYR A 73 -0.50 -24.13 -18.61
N LEU A 74 0.78 -24.32 -18.97
CA LEU A 74 1.87 -23.49 -18.50
C LEU A 74 2.01 -22.27 -19.41
N VAL A 75 1.88 -21.08 -18.82
CA VAL A 75 1.93 -19.79 -19.52
C VAL A 75 3.28 -19.13 -19.22
N MET A 76 4.14 -19.03 -20.24
CA MET A 76 5.53 -18.60 -20.11
C MET A 76 5.81 -17.21 -20.68
N ASP A 77 4.95 -16.71 -21.55
CA ASP A 77 5.18 -15.45 -22.26
C ASP A 77 3.87 -14.72 -22.65
N VAL A 78 4.02 -13.57 -23.27
CA VAL A 78 2.92 -12.71 -23.68
C VAL A 78 2.06 -13.31 -24.82
N ILE A 79 2.63 -14.18 -25.65
CA ILE A 79 1.89 -14.86 -26.73
C ILE A 79 0.97 -15.91 -26.11
N GLN A 80 1.50 -16.68 -25.17
CA GLN A 80 0.73 -17.70 -24.47
C GLN A 80 -0.37 -17.10 -23.58
N ILE A 81 -0.16 -15.90 -23.01
CA ILE A 81 -1.23 -15.19 -22.30
C ILE A 81 -2.39 -14.82 -23.25
N GLN A 82 -2.08 -14.40 -24.49
CA GLN A 82 -3.11 -14.15 -25.50
C GLN A 82 -3.84 -15.43 -25.93
N ASN A 83 -3.11 -16.55 -26.03
CA ASN A 83 -3.65 -17.85 -26.40
C ASN A 83 -4.63 -18.42 -25.35
N MET A 84 -4.62 -17.91 -24.11
CA MET A 84 -5.54 -18.38 -23.08
C MET A 84 -7.00 -18.32 -23.53
N SER A 85 -7.39 -17.28 -24.28
CA SER A 85 -8.76 -17.13 -24.78
C SER A 85 -9.19 -18.25 -25.73
N GLU A 86 -8.27 -18.77 -26.54
CA GLU A 86 -8.52 -19.84 -27.50
C GLU A 86 -8.65 -21.22 -26.83
N ALA A 87 -8.02 -21.40 -25.66
CA ALA A 87 -8.11 -22.63 -24.88
C ALA A 87 -9.39 -22.74 -24.05
N LEU A 88 -10.18 -21.67 -23.92
CA LEU A 88 -11.39 -21.68 -23.09
C LEU A 88 -12.50 -22.50 -23.74
N VAL A 89 -13.11 -23.39 -22.95
CA VAL A 89 -14.22 -24.23 -23.38
C VAL A 89 -15.43 -23.91 -22.53
N LYS A 90 -16.56 -23.54 -23.19
CA LYS A 90 -17.79 -23.19 -22.50
C LYS A 90 -18.27 -24.30 -21.56
N GLY A 91 -18.52 -23.94 -20.32
CA GLY A 91 -19.00 -24.87 -19.28
C GLY A 91 -17.93 -25.80 -18.71
N LYS A 92 -16.67 -25.71 -19.13
CA LYS A 92 -15.56 -26.47 -18.55
C LYS A 92 -14.63 -25.56 -17.74
N MET A 93 -14.09 -26.06 -16.64
CA MET A 93 -13.00 -25.42 -15.89
C MET A 93 -11.71 -25.67 -16.64
N ILE A 94 -11.01 -24.61 -16.99
CA ILE A 94 -9.68 -24.68 -17.62
C ILE A 94 -8.65 -24.11 -16.63
N TYR A 95 -7.57 -24.87 -16.45
CA TYR A 95 -6.50 -24.57 -15.50
C TYR A 95 -5.29 -24.00 -16.21
N PHE A 96 -4.85 -22.83 -15.74
CA PHE A 96 -3.64 -22.16 -16.19
C PHE A 96 -2.70 -21.92 -15.02
N GLN A 97 -1.40 -22.00 -15.28
CA GLN A 97 -0.36 -21.68 -14.33
C GLN A 97 0.71 -20.82 -15.00
N LEU A 98 1.14 -19.74 -14.35
CA LEU A 98 2.30 -18.98 -14.83
C LEU A 98 3.59 -19.76 -14.53
N GLY A 99 4.49 -19.75 -15.47
CA GLY A 99 5.84 -20.29 -15.32
C GLY A 99 6.93 -19.22 -15.39
N ALA A 100 6.55 -17.96 -15.65
CA ALA A 100 7.44 -16.82 -15.69
C ALA A 100 6.66 -15.52 -15.42
N ASP A 101 7.39 -14.44 -15.08
CA ASP A 101 6.86 -13.09 -15.12
C ASP A 101 6.56 -12.68 -16.56
N ILE A 102 5.43 -11.98 -16.77
CA ILE A 102 5.00 -11.59 -18.10
C ILE A 102 4.84 -10.08 -18.20
N ASP A 103 5.61 -9.47 -19.10
CA ASP A 103 5.45 -8.04 -19.43
C ASP A 103 4.49 -7.87 -20.61
N MET A 104 3.32 -7.31 -20.34
CA MET A 104 2.27 -7.08 -21.33
C MET A 104 2.41 -5.76 -22.12
N LYS A 105 3.52 -5.05 -21.98
CA LYS A 105 3.75 -3.75 -22.67
C LYS A 105 3.59 -3.80 -24.19
N SER A 106 3.82 -4.96 -24.82
CA SER A 106 3.61 -5.16 -26.26
C SER A 106 2.14 -5.25 -26.67
N ILE A 107 1.22 -5.48 -25.72
CA ILE A 107 -0.22 -5.50 -25.96
C ILE A 107 -0.77 -4.12 -25.64
N SER A 108 -1.12 -3.36 -26.69
CA SER A 108 -1.59 -1.98 -26.54
C SER A 108 -2.95 -1.87 -25.83
N ASN A 109 -3.81 -2.88 -25.98
CA ASN A 109 -5.11 -2.94 -25.30
C ASN A 109 -5.57 -4.39 -25.19
N TRP A 110 -5.82 -4.85 -23.97
CA TRP A 110 -6.24 -6.21 -23.67
C TRP A 110 -7.76 -6.38 -23.83
N ASP A 111 -8.16 -7.48 -24.42
CA ASP A 111 -9.55 -7.93 -24.40
C ASP A 111 -9.77 -8.88 -23.22
N PRO A 112 -10.69 -8.59 -22.29
CA PRO A 112 -10.95 -9.45 -21.15
C PRO A 112 -11.21 -10.91 -21.55
N LEU A 113 -10.59 -11.87 -20.86
CA LEU A 113 -10.66 -13.29 -21.19
C LEU A 113 -12.08 -13.87 -21.22
N ASN A 114 -12.95 -13.40 -20.34
CA ASN A 114 -14.31 -13.95 -20.16
C ASN A 114 -15.34 -12.83 -20.04
N PRO A 115 -15.58 -12.06 -21.11
CA PRO A 115 -16.45 -10.89 -21.05
C PRO A 115 -17.92 -11.24 -20.80
N THR A 116 -18.35 -12.47 -21.10
CA THR A 116 -19.73 -12.95 -20.94
C THR A 116 -19.94 -13.77 -19.67
N GLY A 117 -18.87 -14.22 -19.02
CA GLY A 117 -18.94 -15.12 -17.86
C GLY A 117 -19.29 -16.58 -18.21
N ASP A 118 -19.13 -16.98 -19.48
CA ASP A 118 -19.50 -18.33 -19.92
C ASP A 118 -18.43 -19.39 -19.64
N TYR A 119 -17.22 -18.96 -19.27
CA TYR A 119 -16.08 -19.84 -19.08
C TYR A 119 -15.68 -19.91 -17.60
N TYR A 120 -15.18 -21.07 -17.17
CA TYR A 120 -14.65 -21.28 -15.84
C TYR A 120 -13.13 -21.31 -15.92
N ILE A 121 -12.47 -20.48 -15.12
CA ILE A 121 -11.02 -20.28 -15.18
C ILE A 121 -10.42 -20.53 -13.79
N TYR A 122 -9.45 -21.42 -13.73
CA TYR A 122 -8.57 -21.54 -12.58
C TYR A 122 -7.18 -21.03 -13.01
N PHE A 123 -6.78 -19.92 -12.44
CA PHE A 123 -5.53 -19.26 -12.76
C PHE A 123 -4.64 -19.18 -11.53
N ASP A 124 -3.53 -19.89 -11.55
CA ASP A 124 -2.50 -19.83 -10.53
C ASP A 124 -1.29 -19.06 -11.06
N GLY A 125 -1.04 -17.89 -10.51
CA GLY A 125 0.13 -17.09 -10.85
C GLY A 125 1.44 -17.73 -10.43
N ASN A 126 1.41 -18.76 -9.59
CA ASN A 126 2.61 -19.49 -9.14
C ASN A 126 3.72 -18.53 -8.67
N ASN A 127 3.29 -17.45 -7.99
CA ASN A 127 4.17 -16.41 -7.46
C ASN A 127 4.87 -15.53 -8.53
N HIS A 128 4.33 -15.48 -9.74
CA HIS A 128 4.79 -14.60 -10.81
C HIS A 128 3.98 -13.32 -10.93
N ILE A 129 4.46 -12.40 -11.74
CA ILE A 129 3.89 -11.06 -11.91
C ILE A 129 3.53 -10.81 -13.37
N ILE A 130 2.35 -10.25 -13.59
CA ILE A 130 1.92 -9.69 -14.88
C ILE A 130 2.14 -8.17 -14.80
N LYS A 131 2.99 -7.64 -15.69
CA LYS A 131 3.42 -6.23 -15.69
C LYS A 131 2.81 -5.46 -16.87
N ASN A 132 2.59 -4.15 -16.67
CA ASN A 132 2.19 -3.19 -17.71
C ASN A 132 0.92 -3.60 -18.48
N PHE A 133 -0.03 -4.19 -17.78
CA PHE A 133 -1.32 -4.60 -18.32
C PHE A 133 -2.19 -3.38 -18.62
N THR A 134 -2.67 -3.24 -19.84
CA THR A 134 -3.58 -2.15 -20.28
C THR A 134 -4.89 -2.71 -20.81
N CYS A 135 -6.01 -2.25 -20.27
CA CYS A 135 -7.36 -2.61 -20.75
C CYS A 135 -8.27 -1.38 -20.70
N THR A 136 -8.55 -0.80 -21.88
CA THR A 136 -9.32 0.45 -21.99
C THR A 136 -10.52 0.28 -22.92
N ASP A 137 -11.56 1.08 -22.69
CA ASP A 137 -12.78 1.09 -23.49
C ASP A 137 -13.53 -0.26 -23.58
N LYS A 138 -13.44 -1.06 -22.53
CA LYS A 138 -14.15 -2.34 -22.45
C LYS A 138 -15.27 -2.32 -21.42
N ALA A 139 -16.33 -3.08 -21.67
CA ALA A 139 -17.26 -3.44 -20.63
C ALA A 139 -16.57 -4.40 -19.65
N TYR A 140 -16.76 -4.16 -18.35
CA TYR A 140 -16.04 -4.93 -17.31
C TYR A 140 -14.52 -4.96 -17.52
N ALA A 141 -13.93 -3.77 -17.80
CA ALA A 141 -12.50 -3.63 -18.04
C ALA A 141 -11.68 -4.24 -16.92
N SER A 142 -10.89 -5.27 -17.26
CA SER A 142 -10.09 -6.05 -16.32
C SER A 142 -9.32 -7.14 -17.06
N PHE A 143 -8.50 -7.91 -16.36
CA PHE A 143 -7.83 -9.05 -16.96
C PHE A 143 -8.81 -10.15 -17.36
N PHE A 144 -9.73 -10.54 -16.46
CA PHE A 144 -10.67 -11.63 -16.74
C PHE A 144 -12.01 -11.18 -17.33
N GLY A 145 -12.45 -9.94 -17.16
CA GLY A 145 -13.82 -9.53 -17.42
C GLY A 145 -14.72 -10.02 -16.30
N ILE A 146 -15.31 -11.21 -16.43
CA ILE A 146 -16.06 -11.90 -15.39
C ILE A 146 -15.25 -13.11 -14.93
N LEU A 147 -14.75 -13.09 -13.70
CA LEU A 147 -14.08 -14.22 -13.10
C LEU A 147 -15.11 -15.20 -12.52
N ALA A 148 -15.31 -16.28 -13.22
CA ALA A 148 -15.99 -17.48 -12.72
C ALA A 148 -14.92 -18.55 -12.49
N GLY A 149 -14.56 -18.80 -11.24
CA GLY A 149 -13.45 -19.68 -10.85
C GLY A 149 -12.47 -18.98 -9.92
N THR A 150 -11.17 -19.27 -10.05
CA THR A 150 -10.17 -18.84 -9.09
C THR A 150 -9.02 -18.10 -9.78
N CYS A 151 -8.57 -17.00 -9.16
CA CYS A 151 -7.30 -16.33 -9.45
C CYS A 151 -6.49 -16.27 -8.15
N LYS A 152 -5.27 -16.79 -8.16
CA LYS A 152 -4.45 -16.78 -6.94
C LYS A 152 -2.95 -16.64 -7.23
N ASN A 153 -2.20 -16.26 -6.17
CA ASN A 153 -0.73 -16.21 -6.13
C ASN A 153 -0.13 -15.42 -7.31
N VAL A 154 -0.71 -14.27 -7.64
CA VAL A 154 -0.26 -13.43 -8.76
C VAL A 154 -0.23 -11.96 -8.37
N GLY A 155 0.79 -11.24 -8.85
CA GLY A 155 0.85 -9.79 -8.83
C GLY A 155 0.47 -9.19 -10.17
N PHE A 156 -0.32 -8.12 -10.17
CA PHE A 156 -0.54 -7.27 -11.34
C PHE A 156 0.12 -5.92 -11.07
N TYR A 157 1.25 -5.70 -11.71
CA TYR A 157 2.08 -4.54 -11.49
C TYR A 157 1.93 -3.50 -12.60
N ASN A 158 1.73 -2.23 -12.23
CA ASN A 158 1.57 -1.11 -13.16
C ASN A 158 0.45 -1.36 -14.20
N ALA A 159 -0.75 -1.73 -13.71
CA ALA A 159 -1.92 -1.94 -14.54
C ALA A 159 -2.59 -0.59 -14.91
N HIS A 160 -3.06 -0.46 -16.14
CA HIS A 160 -3.86 0.67 -16.60
C HIS A 160 -5.23 0.18 -17.09
N VAL A 161 -6.26 0.39 -16.27
CA VAL A 161 -7.60 -0.13 -16.54
C VAL A 161 -8.62 1.01 -16.58
N GLU A 162 -9.25 1.23 -17.73
CA GLU A 162 -10.31 2.24 -17.91
C GLU A 162 -11.53 1.62 -18.59
N ALA A 163 -12.65 1.58 -17.89
CA ALA A 163 -13.88 1.00 -18.46
C ALA A 163 -14.53 1.92 -19.48
N ALA A 164 -15.23 1.32 -20.44
CA ALA A 164 -16.16 2.02 -21.31
C ALA A 164 -17.20 2.80 -20.50
N THR A 165 -17.78 3.83 -21.09
CA THR A 165 -18.80 4.68 -20.46
C THR A 165 -19.91 3.84 -19.81
N ASN A 166 -20.25 4.15 -18.56
CA ASN A 166 -21.24 3.45 -17.74
C ASN A 166 -20.89 2.00 -17.37
N SER A 167 -19.64 1.59 -17.46
CA SER A 167 -19.22 0.24 -17.13
C SER A 167 -18.27 0.19 -15.92
N GLY A 168 -17.93 -1.02 -15.48
CA GLY A 168 -17.11 -1.28 -14.31
C GLY A 168 -15.66 -1.60 -14.64
N ALA A 169 -14.73 -1.17 -13.75
CA ALA A 169 -13.30 -1.40 -13.86
C ALA A 169 -12.72 -2.03 -12.59
N GLY A 170 -11.84 -3.00 -12.76
CA GLY A 170 -11.00 -3.59 -11.70
C GLY A 170 -9.83 -4.32 -12.34
N VAL A 171 -8.68 -4.41 -11.69
CA VAL A 171 -7.50 -5.00 -12.35
C VAL A 171 -7.71 -6.48 -12.65
N ILE A 172 -8.16 -7.28 -11.69
CA ILE A 172 -8.36 -8.71 -11.85
C ILE A 172 -9.72 -8.99 -12.50
N GLY A 173 -10.80 -8.46 -11.94
CA GLY A 173 -12.15 -8.71 -12.46
C GLY A 173 -13.02 -7.47 -12.59
N GLY A 174 -13.69 -7.32 -13.71
CA GLY A 174 -14.83 -6.40 -13.82
C GLY A 174 -16.01 -6.90 -12.98
N TYR A 175 -16.16 -8.23 -12.87
CA TYR A 175 -17.07 -8.90 -11.94
C TYR A 175 -16.45 -10.20 -11.41
N ILE A 176 -16.55 -10.47 -10.10
CA ILE A 176 -16.12 -11.72 -9.48
C ILE A 176 -17.35 -12.54 -9.07
N GLY A 177 -17.52 -13.70 -9.68
CA GLY A 177 -18.74 -14.51 -9.61
C GLY A 177 -19.91 -13.80 -10.26
N VAL A 178 -20.99 -14.50 -10.55
CA VAL A 178 -22.21 -13.87 -11.08
C VAL A 178 -23.41 -14.78 -10.93
N LYS A 179 -24.58 -14.19 -10.73
CA LYS A 179 -25.87 -14.89 -10.78
C LYS A 179 -26.25 -15.16 -12.23
N ALA A 180 -26.22 -16.43 -12.65
CA ALA A 180 -26.72 -16.81 -13.96
C ALA A 180 -28.17 -17.30 -13.83
N PRO A 181 -29.11 -16.81 -14.66
CA PRO A 181 -30.53 -17.18 -14.54
C PRO A 181 -30.81 -18.65 -14.85
N ASN A 182 -29.94 -19.37 -15.53
CA ASN A 182 -30.29 -20.69 -16.10
C ASN A 182 -29.28 -21.81 -15.92
N ALA A 183 -28.27 -21.74 -15.06
CA ALA A 183 -27.42 -22.90 -14.78
C ALA A 183 -26.18 -22.58 -13.96
N VAL A 184 -25.60 -23.60 -13.43
CA VAL A 184 -24.24 -23.78 -12.89
C VAL A 184 -23.71 -22.56 -12.14
N GLU A 185 -23.47 -22.82 -10.88
CA GLU A 185 -22.90 -21.89 -9.91
C GLU A 185 -21.63 -21.21 -10.44
N LYS A 186 -21.68 -19.89 -10.51
CA LYS A 186 -20.52 -19.08 -10.94
C LYS A 186 -19.92 -18.38 -9.74
N THR A 187 -19.19 -19.14 -8.91
CA THR A 187 -18.36 -18.56 -7.86
C THR A 187 -17.11 -17.94 -8.43
N GLY A 188 -16.68 -16.85 -7.81
CA GLY A 188 -15.40 -16.23 -8.10
C GLY A 188 -14.56 -16.10 -6.83
N GLN A 189 -13.29 -16.41 -6.92
CA GLN A 189 -12.35 -16.40 -5.80
C GLN A 189 -11.06 -15.73 -6.20
N VAL A 190 -10.58 -14.78 -5.37
CA VAL A 190 -9.27 -14.16 -5.53
C VAL A 190 -8.51 -14.29 -4.21
N GLU A 191 -7.31 -14.87 -4.27
CA GLU A 191 -6.54 -15.16 -3.07
C GLU A 191 -5.04 -14.92 -3.27
N ASN A 192 -4.38 -14.37 -2.26
CA ASN A 192 -2.93 -14.14 -2.25
C ASN A 192 -2.44 -13.33 -3.47
N CYS A 193 -3.21 -12.31 -3.85
CA CYS A 193 -2.91 -11.46 -5.00
C CYS A 193 -2.65 -10.01 -4.60
N TYR A 194 -1.88 -9.32 -5.43
CA TYR A 194 -1.81 -7.87 -5.30
C TYR A 194 -2.00 -7.18 -6.64
N VAL A 195 -2.41 -5.92 -6.58
CA VAL A 195 -2.57 -5.07 -7.75
C VAL A 195 -1.99 -3.68 -7.51
N SER A 196 -1.36 -3.12 -8.54
CA SER A 196 -0.93 -1.73 -8.59
C SER A 196 -1.31 -1.11 -9.94
N GLY A 197 -1.32 0.22 -10.01
CA GLY A 197 -1.63 0.91 -11.26
C GLY A 197 -2.79 1.87 -11.13
N LYS A 198 -3.51 2.09 -12.24
CA LYS A 198 -4.66 3.01 -12.32
C LYS A 198 -5.91 2.30 -12.75
N VAL A 199 -7.00 2.55 -12.05
CA VAL A 199 -8.32 1.99 -12.34
C VAL A 199 -9.34 3.11 -12.44
N LYS A 200 -10.07 3.19 -13.58
CA LYS A 200 -11.11 4.20 -13.80
C LYS A 200 -12.35 3.60 -14.42
N GLY A 201 -13.53 3.91 -13.86
CA GLY A 201 -14.80 3.43 -14.37
C GLY A 201 -15.97 4.07 -13.66
N LYS A 202 -17.20 3.77 -14.09
CA LYS A 202 -18.40 4.22 -13.37
C LYS A 202 -18.50 3.52 -12.00
N TYR A 203 -18.17 2.24 -11.99
CA TYR A 203 -18.03 1.39 -10.82
C TYR A 203 -16.58 0.92 -10.78
N ALA A 204 -15.80 1.34 -9.81
CA ALA A 204 -14.38 1.07 -9.79
C ALA A 204 -13.92 0.43 -8.48
N GLY A 205 -13.06 -0.57 -8.59
CA GLY A 205 -12.38 -1.16 -7.45
C GLY A 205 -10.97 -1.60 -7.83
N GLY A 206 -10.03 -1.50 -6.92
CA GLY A 206 -8.64 -1.83 -7.23
C GLY A 206 -8.49 -3.26 -7.76
N ILE A 207 -9.07 -4.24 -7.10
CA ILE A 207 -9.07 -5.65 -7.54
C ILE A 207 -10.27 -5.94 -8.44
N ALA A 208 -11.47 -5.53 -8.02
CA ALA A 208 -12.69 -5.82 -8.77
C ALA A 208 -13.68 -4.67 -8.74
N SER A 209 -14.38 -4.46 -9.86
CA SER A 209 -15.49 -3.51 -9.87
C SER A 209 -16.65 -4.00 -9.02
N ARG A 210 -17.06 -5.24 -9.19
CA ARG A 210 -18.20 -5.86 -8.50
C ARG A 210 -17.92 -7.31 -8.12
N MET A 211 -18.61 -7.80 -7.10
CA MET A 211 -18.55 -9.21 -6.71
C MET A 211 -19.84 -9.70 -6.05
N GLY A 212 -20.04 -11.03 -6.09
CA GLY A 212 -21.11 -11.71 -5.39
C GLY A 212 -22.21 -12.30 -6.28
N ARG A 213 -23.33 -12.64 -5.68
CA ARG A 213 -24.52 -13.27 -6.29
C ARG A 213 -24.29 -14.66 -6.91
N PRO A 214 -23.46 -15.55 -6.35
CA PRO A 214 -23.48 -16.93 -6.78
C PRO A 214 -24.79 -17.63 -6.32
N TYR A 215 -25.16 -18.70 -7.01
CA TYR A 215 -26.27 -19.55 -6.61
C TYR A 215 -25.87 -20.57 -5.56
N GLY A 216 -26.87 -21.16 -4.87
CA GLY A 216 -26.65 -22.35 -4.06
C GLY A 216 -25.93 -22.13 -2.72
N GLY A 217 -25.84 -20.88 -2.25
CA GLY A 217 -25.19 -20.55 -0.96
C GLY A 217 -23.67 -20.60 -0.99
N GLN A 218 -23.05 -20.70 -2.17
CA GLN A 218 -21.63 -20.58 -2.33
C GLN A 218 -21.18 -19.11 -2.16
N ILE A 219 -19.96 -18.90 -1.71
CA ILE A 219 -19.44 -17.58 -1.38
C ILE A 219 -18.38 -17.17 -2.41
N CYS A 220 -18.53 -15.97 -3.01
CA CYS A 220 -17.45 -15.28 -3.69
C CYS A 220 -16.56 -14.60 -2.67
N TYR A 221 -15.23 -14.70 -2.81
CA TYR A 221 -14.35 -14.00 -1.88
C TYR A 221 -13.14 -13.35 -2.54
N ILE A 222 -12.66 -12.29 -1.89
CA ILE A 222 -11.33 -11.72 -2.08
C ILE A 222 -10.64 -11.81 -0.72
N LYS A 223 -9.57 -12.60 -0.63
CA LYS A 223 -8.91 -12.90 0.63
C LYS A 223 -7.39 -12.80 0.51
N ASN A 224 -6.75 -12.30 1.57
CA ASN A 224 -5.28 -12.15 1.60
C ASN A 224 -4.75 -11.36 0.39
N CYS A 225 -5.39 -10.26 0.06
CA CYS A 225 -5.04 -9.47 -1.12
C CYS A 225 -4.77 -8.01 -0.74
N TYR A 226 -4.00 -7.33 -1.56
CA TYR A 226 -3.86 -5.89 -1.39
C TYR A 226 -3.90 -5.12 -2.71
N SER A 227 -4.25 -3.83 -2.60
CA SER A 227 -4.29 -2.90 -3.73
C SER A 227 -3.55 -1.62 -3.40
N THR A 228 -2.59 -1.26 -4.22
CA THR A 228 -1.93 0.06 -4.19
C THR A 228 -2.41 0.95 -5.34
N ALA A 229 -3.38 0.49 -6.13
CA ALA A 229 -3.87 1.19 -7.30
C ALA A 229 -4.58 2.50 -6.96
N GLU A 230 -4.35 3.53 -7.77
CA GLU A 230 -5.21 4.71 -7.82
C GLU A 230 -6.57 4.32 -8.42
N VAL A 231 -7.65 4.60 -7.71
CA VAL A 231 -9.01 4.22 -8.16
C VAL A 231 -9.87 5.46 -8.32
N ILE A 232 -10.40 5.66 -9.52
CA ILE A 232 -11.25 6.81 -9.86
C ILE A 232 -12.62 6.29 -10.32
N SER A 233 -13.67 6.62 -9.58
CA SER A 233 -15.04 6.41 -10.04
C SER A 233 -15.58 7.68 -10.71
N THR A 234 -16.04 7.53 -11.92
CA THR A 234 -16.71 8.60 -12.68
C THR A 234 -18.22 8.67 -12.40
N GLY A 235 -18.74 7.78 -11.57
CA GLY A 235 -20.18 7.68 -11.30
C GLY A 235 -20.49 7.21 -9.89
N ASP A 236 -20.73 5.93 -9.71
CA ASP A 236 -21.43 5.43 -8.51
C ASP A 236 -20.52 4.95 -7.38
N GLU A 237 -19.69 3.92 -7.58
CA GLU A 237 -18.92 3.28 -6.51
C GLU A 237 -17.41 3.35 -6.75
N CYS A 238 -16.65 3.67 -5.70
CA CYS A 238 -15.19 3.71 -5.67
C CYS A 238 -14.66 2.96 -4.44
N GLY A 239 -14.10 1.78 -4.63
CA GLY A 239 -13.52 0.99 -3.53
C GLY A 239 -12.05 0.68 -3.72
N GLY A 240 -11.26 0.71 -2.65
CA GLY A 240 -9.84 0.40 -2.73
C GLY A 240 -9.57 -1.06 -3.15
N ILE A 241 -10.43 -1.99 -2.73
CA ILE A 241 -10.40 -3.40 -3.12
C ILE A 241 -11.54 -3.68 -4.10
N VAL A 242 -12.77 -3.34 -3.77
CA VAL A 242 -13.95 -3.65 -4.59
C VAL A 242 -14.95 -2.50 -4.60
N GLY A 243 -15.53 -2.18 -5.77
CA GLY A 243 -16.57 -1.16 -5.88
C GLY A 243 -17.85 -1.57 -5.17
N SER A 244 -18.53 -2.60 -5.64
CA SER A 244 -19.79 -3.11 -5.05
C SER A 244 -19.70 -4.57 -4.66
N MET A 245 -20.29 -4.89 -3.53
CA MET A 245 -20.45 -6.26 -3.04
C MET A 245 -21.94 -6.60 -2.92
N TYR A 246 -22.30 -7.77 -3.39
CA TYR A 246 -23.67 -8.28 -3.32
C TYR A 246 -23.73 -9.53 -2.44
N GLU A 247 -24.91 -10.13 -2.34
CA GLU A 247 -25.15 -11.35 -1.54
C GLU A 247 -24.10 -12.44 -1.78
N ASN A 248 -23.79 -13.19 -0.74
CA ASN A 248 -22.81 -14.28 -0.76
C ASN A 248 -21.40 -13.80 -1.21
N SER A 249 -20.96 -12.66 -0.72
CA SER A 249 -19.62 -12.13 -0.99
C SER A 249 -18.88 -11.74 0.29
N GLU A 250 -17.55 -11.96 0.29
CA GLU A 250 -16.68 -11.66 1.42
C GLU A 250 -15.36 -11.05 0.96
N VAL A 251 -14.96 -9.96 1.64
CA VAL A 251 -13.60 -9.42 1.57
C VAL A 251 -12.97 -9.55 2.95
N SER A 252 -11.88 -10.30 3.06
CA SER A 252 -11.24 -10.55 4.35
C SER A 252 -9.72 -10.57 4.25
N TYR A 253 -9.05 -10.10 5.33
CA TYR A 253 -7.60 -10.03 5.41
C TYR A 253 -6.97 -9.29 4.24
N CYS A 254 -7.58 -8.18 3.86
CA CYS A 254 -7.15 -7.36 2.73
C CYS A 254 -6.77 -5.95 3.20
N TYR A 255 -5.84 -5.31 2.47
CA TYR A 255 -5.60 -3.89 2.69
C TYR A 255 -5.51 -3.09 1.38
N SER A 256 -5.70 -1.79 1.47
CA SER A 256 -5.61 -0.85 0.35
C SER A 256 -4.85 0.41 0.75
N THR A 257 -3.93 0.88 -0.13
CA THR A 257 -3.13 2.09 0.11
C THR A 257 -3.33 3.20 -0.92
N GLY A 258 -3.90 2.87 -2.09
CA GLY A 258 -4.04 3.80 -3.22
C GLY A 258 -4.91 5.03 -2.93
N VAL A 259 -4.78 6.05 -3.78
CA VAL A 259 -5.67 7.23 -3.77
C VAL A 259 -7.03 6.86 -4.33
N LEU A 260 -8.11 7.24 -3.64
CA LEU A 260 -9.48 6.99 -4.08
C LEU A 260 -10.22 8.30 -4.35
N ILE A 261 -10.85 8.40 -5.52
CA ILE A 261 -11.64 9.57 -5.90
C ILE A 261 -12.97 9.10 -6.46
N GLY A 262 -14.07 9.43 -5.79
CA GLY A 262 -15.41 9.05 -6.23
C GLY A 262 -16.45 10.15 -6.06
N ALA A 263 -17.43 10.16 -6.96
CA ALA A 263 -18.50 11.16 -6.97
C ALA A 263 -19.71 10.78 -6.09
N ASN A 264 -19.86 9.50 -5.74
CA ASN A 264 -21.03 9.00 -4.99
C ASN A 264 -20.59 8.18 -3.76
N SER A 265 -20.48 6.86 -3.83
CA SER A 265 -20.07 6.05 -2.69
C SER A 265 -18.58 5.73 -2.75
N VAL A 266 -17.83 6.00 -1.66
CA VAL A 266 -16.39 5.75 -1.60
C VAL A 266 -16.01 5.02 -0.32
N GLY A 267 -15.25 3.93 -0.44
CA GLY A 267 -14.74 3.19 0.71
C GLY A 267 -13.32 2.67 0.49
N GLY A 268 -12.47 2.79 1.50
CA GLY A 268 -11.09 2.31 1.41
C GLY A 268 -10.97 0.83 1.08
N ILE A 269 -11.94 0.03 1.49
CA ILE A 269 -12.03 -1.39 1.12
C ILE A 269 -13.14 -1.62 0.10
N ALA A 270 -14.37 -1.25 0.41
CA ALA A 270 -15.50 -1.43 -0.48
C ALA A 270 -16.44 -0.21 -0.46
N ALA A 271 -16.92 0.22 -1.62
CA ALA A 271 -17.81 1.37 -1.66
C ALA A 271 -19.24 1.04 -1.25
N LEU A 272 -19.81 -0.03 -1.79
CA LEU A 272 -21.21 -0.40 -1.58
C LEU A 272 -21.37 -1.90 -1.29
N PRO A 273 -21.14 -2.35 -0.06
CA PRO A 273 -21.57 -3.68 0.40
C PRO A 273 -23.08 -3.71 0.62
N SER A 274 -23.76 -4.75 0.13
CA SER A 274 -25.20 -4.95 0.26
C SER A 274 -25.56 -6.43 0.44
N GLU A 275 -26.78 -6.69 0.86
CA GLU A 275 -27.42 -8.02 0.80
C GLU A 275 -26.58 -9.16 1.42
N GLY A 276 -26.13 -9.02 2.67
CA GLY A 276 -25.39 -10.08 3.36
C GLY A 276 -23.89 -10.17 2.98
N ALA A 277 -23.38 -9.20 2.26
CA ALA A 277 -21.94 -9.06 2.00
C ALA A 277 -21.16 -8.87 3.31
N LYS A 278 -19.93 -9.38 3.38
CA LYS A 278 -19.07 -9.29 4.57
C LYS A 278 -17.73 -8.65 4.27
N ILE A 279 -17.34 -7.70 5.15
CA ILE A 279 -15.99 -7.15 5.20
C ILE A 279 -15.43 -7.45 6.58
N THR A 280 -14.35 -8.21 6.68
CA THR A 280 -13.81 -8.62 7.97
C THR A 280 -12.29 -8.57 7.98
N ALA A 281 -11.72 -8.09 9.09
CA ALA A 281 -10.27 -8.04 9.30
C ALA A 281 -9.52 -7.37 8.13
N CYS A 282 -9.99 -6.18 7.73
CA CYS A 282 -9.39 -5.41 6.64
C CYS A 282 -8.76 -4.11 7.15
N VAL A 283 -7.79 -3.60 6.41
CA VAL A 283 -7.10 -2.35 6.73
C VAL A 283 -7.19 -1.36 5.57
N ALA A 284 -7.84 -0.22 5.80
CA ALA A 284 -7.76 0.91 4.89
C ALA A 284 -6.56 1.78 5.25
N TRP A 285 -5.51 1.66 4.48
CA TRP A 285 -4.28 2.43 4.67
C TRP A 285 -4.07 3.43 3.53
N ASN A 286 -5.21 3.87 2.97
CA ASN A 286 -5.22 4.76 1.82
C ASN A 286 -4.58 6.09 2.16
N TRP A 287 -3.82 6.61 1.22
CA TRP A 287 -3.23 7.92 1.33
C TRP A 287 -4.28 9.02 1.41
N LYS A 288 -5.24 8.96 0.49
CA LYS A 288 -6.32 9.94 0.39
C LYS A 288 -7.60 9.27 -0.11
N ILE A 289 -8.70 9.64 0.50
CA ILE A 289 -10.04 9.31 0.04
C ILE A 289 -10.81 10.62 -0.20
N THR A 290 -11.34 10.77 -1.41
CA THR A 290 -12.18 11.91 -1.78
C THR A 290 -13.57 11.43 -2.15
N GLY A 291 -14.60 11.91 -1.46
CA GLY A 291 -15.98 11.54 -1.72
C GLY A 291 -17.00 12.34 -0.90
N PRO A 292 -18.31 12.21 -1.17
CA PRO A 292 -19.36 12.96 -0.50
C PRO A 292 -19.56 12.51 0.96
N ALA A 293 -19.88 13.47 1.85
CA ALA A 293 -19.95 13.24 3.30
C ALA A 293 -20.91 12.11 3.74
N ALA A 294 -22.05 11.98 3.09
CA ALA A 294 -23.07 11.02 3.50
C ALA A 294 -22.79 9.58 3.04
N LYS A 295 -21.86 9.39 2.10
CA LYS A 295 -21.66 8.12 1.40
C LYS A 295 -20.20 7.71 1.28
N SER A 296 -19.34 8.27 2.12
CA SER A 296 -17.91 7.93 2.12
C SER A 296 -17.45 7.56 3.51
N GLY A 297 -16.65 6.52 3.60
CA GLY A 297 -16.01 6.05 4.83
C GLY A 297 -14.62 5.50 4.56
N ARG A 298 -13.78 5.45 5.59
CA ARG A 298 -12.42 4.92 5.46
C ARG A 298 -12.42 3.43 5.06
N ILE A 299 -13.38 2.64 5.55
CA ILE A 299 -13.50 1.21 5.23
C ILE A 299 -14.60 1.00 4.18
N SER A 300 -15.81 1.46 4.44
CA SER A 300 -16.95 1.30 3.54
C SER A 300 -17.73 2.59 3.36
N GLY A 301 -18.12 2.87 2.12
CA GLY A 301 -18.92 4.04 1.80
C GLY A 301 -20.34 3.95 2.31
N VAL A 302 -21.08 2.93 1.89
CA VAL A 302 -22.46 2.69 2.33
C VAL A 302 -22.68 1.19 2.49
N LEU A 303 -23.02 0.76 3.70
CA LEU A 303 -23.60 -0.54 3.96
C LEU A 303 -25.09 -0.44 3.67
N SER A 304 -25.54 -1.04 2.58
CA SER A 304 -26.92 -0.94 2.11
C SER A 304 -27.74 -2.15 2.58
N GLN A 305 -28.74 -1.90 3.41
CA GLN A 305 -29.73 -2.92 3.75
C GLN A 305 -30.55 -3.26 2.50
N GLY A 306 -30.72 -4.54 2.22
CA GLY A 306 -31.53 -5.01 1.11
C GLY A 306 -33.02 -4.61 1.24
N GLU A 307 -33.75 -4.68 0.14
CA GLU A 307 -35.20 -4.49 0.15
C GLU A 307 -35.87 -5.63 0.98
N SER A 308 -37.00 -5.33 1.59
CA SER A 308 -37.73 -6.27 2.44
C SER A 308 -38.01 -7.59 1.70
N GLY A 309 -37.43 -8.70 2.18
CA GLY A 309 -37.56 -10.05 1.62
C GLY A 309 -36.27 -10.69 1.12
N HIS A 310 -35.13 -9.99 1.19
CA HIS A 310 -33.80 -10.49 0.86
C HIS A 310 -33.01 -10.99 2.09
N GLN A 311 -31.85 -11.56 1.84
CA GLN A 311 -30.96 -12.19 2.84
C GLN A 311 -30.45 -11.20 3.92
N ALA A 312 -29.69 -11.69 4.87
CA ALA A 312 -29.16 -10.93 5.99
C ALA A 312 -28.52 -9.59 5.57
N ASP A 313 -28.55 -8.59 6.46
CA ASP A 313 -27.87 -7.31 6.26
C ASP A 313 -26.36 -7.49 6.01
N PRO A 314 -25.72 -6.59 5.25
CA PRO A 314 -24.27 -6.60 5.12
C PRO A 314 -23.59 -6.38 6.48
N VAL A 315 -22.41 -6.95 6.67
CA VAL A 315 -21.67 -6.80 7.92
C VAL A 315 -20.23 -6.35 7.64
N ALA A 316 -19.80 -5.27 8.30
CA ALA A 316 -18.41 -4.88 8.37
C ALA A 316 -17.93 -4.91 9.82
N SER A 317 -16.80 -5.60 10.09
CA SER A 317 -16.29 -5.79 11.44
C SER A 317 -14.76 -5.98 11.45
N GLU A 318 -14.16 -5.71 12.59
CA GLU A 318 -12.71 -5.90 12.83
C GLU A 318 -11.82 -5.18 11.80
N CYS A 319 -12.28 -4.02 11.31
CA CYS A 319 -11.54 -3.26 10.33
C CYS A 319 -10.91 -2.01 10.97
N TYR A 320 -9.74 -1.66 10.43
CA TYR A 320 -8.93 -0.56 10.92
C TYR A 320 -8.55 0.36 9.77
N ALA A 321 -8.28 1.62 10.11
CA ALA A 321 -7.89 2.61 9.12
C ALA A 321 -6.71 3.44 9.62
N TRP A 322 -5.92 3.97 8.70
CA TRP A 322 -4.85 4.87 9.06
C TRP A 322 -5.40 6.18 9.63
N GLU A 323 -4.94 6.56 10.84
CA GLU A 323 -5.43 7.75 11.55
C GLU A 323 -5.13 9.06 10.81
N ASP A 324 -3.99 9.16 10.12
CA ASP A 324 -3.58 10.35 9.35
C ASP A 324 -4.05 10.36 7.89
N MET A 325 -4.99 9.48 7.52
CA MET A 325 -5.55 9.43 6.16
C MET A 325 -6.21 10.76 5.79
N ILE A 326 -5.89 11.29 4.61
CA ILE A 326 -6.51 12.52 4.11
C ILE A 326 -7.93 12.20 3.61
N CYS A 327 -8.94 12.60 4.37
CA CYS A 327 -10.34 12.49 3.98
C CYS A 327 -10.85 13.83 3.43
N THR A 328 -11.23 13.86 2.16
CA THR A 328 -11.75 15.07 1.50
C THR A 328 -13.23 14.93 1.18
N GLY A 329 -14.03 15.87 1.66
CA GLY A 329 -15.49 15.89 1.48
C GLY A 329 -16.28 15.14 2.54
N PHE A 330 -15.63 14.42 3.44
CA PHE A 330 -16.24 13.78 4.60
C PHE A 330 -15.32 13.80 5.82
N THR A 331 -15.92 13.66 7.01
CA THR A 331 -15.18 13.52 8.27
C THR A 331 -15.31 12.07 8.73
N PRO A 332 -14.21 11.35 8.98
CA PRO A 332 -14.27 10.00 9.51
C PRO A 332 -14.70 9.99 10.98
N GLU A 333 -15.36 8.91 11.39
CA GLU A 333 -15.77 8.64 12.76
C GLU A 333 -15.33 7.24 13.14
N ASP A 334 -14.60 7.09 14.26
CA ASP A 334 -14.16 5.77 14.71
C ASP A 334 -15.35 4.89 15.09
N ASN A 335 -15.45 3.74 14.43
CA ASN A 335 -16.44 2.73 14.69
C ASN A 335 -15.74 1.46 15.21
N ALA A 336 -15.78 1.24 16.52
CA ALA A 336 -15.35 -0.01 17.13
C ALA A 336 -16.52 -0.99 17.16
N GLY A 337 -16.38 -2.12 16.49
CA GLY A 337 -17.39 -3.16 16.48
C GLY A 337 -17.97 -3.46 15.10
N SER A 338 -19.07 -4.20 15.08
CA SER A 338 -19.75 -4.61 13.85
C SER A 338 -20.82 -3.59 13.45
N VAL A 339 -20.83 -3.22 12.18
CA VAL A 339 -21.81 -2.28 11.60
C VAL A 339 -22.51 -2.94 10.43
N SER A 340 -23.82 -2.75 10.33
CA SER A 340 -24.68 -3.36 9.30
C SER A 340 -25.43 -2.34 8.44
N ALA A 341 -25.26 -1.04 8.70
CA ALA A 341 -25.92 0.01 7.92
C ALA A 341 -25.11 1.32 7.97
N GLY A 342 -25.24 2.12 6.93
CA GLY A 342 -24.56 3.42 6.81
C GLY A 342 -23.10 3.31 6.42
N LYS A 343 -22.32 4.35 6.69
CA LYS A 343 -20.87 4.35 6.45
C LYS A 343 -20.14 3.59 7.57
N TYR A 344 -18.98 3.01 7.23
CA TYR A 344 -18.12 2.37 8.21
C TYR A 344 -16.69 2.85 8.08
N ASP A 345 -16.18 3.47 9.13
CA ASP A 345 -14.85 4.08 9.14
C ASP A 345 -13.77 3.20 9.80
N GLY A 346 -14.17 2.15 10.53
CA GLY A 346 -13.24 1.37 11.34
C GLY A 346 -12.62 2.17 12.48
N VAL A 347 -11.57 1.65 13.09
CA VAL A 347 -10.81 2.35 14.13
C VAL A 347 -9.58 2.97 13.51
N GLY A 348 -9.34 4.27 13.79
CA GLY A 348 -8.12 4.96 13.37
C GLY A 348 -6.91 4.49 14.18
N GLU A 349 -5.83 4.13 13.51
CA GLU A 349 -4.60 3.63 14.14
C GLU A 349 -3.35 4.13 13.44
N SER A 350 -2.25 4.18 14.20
CA SER A 350 -0.94 4.56 13.69
C SER A 350 -0.38 3.50 12.74
N VAL A 351 0.57 3.91 11.89
CA VAL A 351 1.29 3.03 10.96
C VAL A 351 1.80 1.76 11.63
N LEU A 352 2.53 1.90 12.75
CA LEU A 352 3.11 0.76 13.46
C LEU A 352 2.03 -0.21 13.98
N THR A 353 0.90 0.30 14.45
CA THR A 353 -0.19 -0.53 14.93
C THR A 353 -0.83 -1.30 13.78
N LEU A 354 -1.06 -0.66 12.63
CA LEU A 354 -1.59 -1.30 11.43
C LEU A 354 -0.65 -2.38 10.88
N GLN A 355 0.66 -2.13 10.85
CA GLN A 355 1.68 -3.14 10.49
C GLN A 355 1.57 -4.39 11.37
N ASN A 356 1.49 -4.19 12.69
CA ASN A 356 1.38 -5.29 13.64
C ASN A 356 0.05 -6.06 13.49
N ARG A 357 -1.04 -5.37 13.15
CA ARG A 357 -2.32 -6.04 12.92
C ARG A 357 -2.26 -6.97 11.72
N ILE A 358 -1.72 -6.50 10.59
CA ILE A 358 -1.60 -7.32 9.38
C ILE A 358 -0.62 -8.47 9.61
N ALA A 359 0.49 -8.24 10.29
CA ALA A 359 1.43 -9.30 10.65
C ALA A 359 0.77 -10.40 11.51
N ASN A 360 -0.17 -10.04 12.37
CA ASN A 360 -0.92 -10.97 13.21
C ASN A 360 -2.02 -11.76 12.45
N TRP A 361 -2.30 -11.43 11.20
CA TRP A 361 -3.17 -12.26 10.37
C TRP A 361 -2.56 -13.64 10.05
N GLY A 362 -1.23 -13.78 10.27
CA GLY A 362 -0.49 -15.01 9.98
C GLY A 362 -0.23 -15.21 8.49
N THR A 363 0.16 -16.42 8.12
CA THR A 363 0.41 -16.77 6.71
C THR A 363 -0.84 -16.48 5.84
N PRO A 364 -0.70 -15.85 4.67
CA PRO A 364 0.55 -15.59 3.94
C PRO A 364 1.17 -14.19 4.14
N TRP A 365 0.87 -13.49 5.22
CA TRP A 365 1.34 -12.12 5.43
C TRP A 365 2.72 -12.09 6.10
N HIS A 366 3.59 -11.24 5.57
CA HIS A 366 4.92 -11.01 6.10
C HIS A 366 5.20 -9.52 6.32
N ASN A 367 5.72 -9.19 7.49
CA ASN A 367 6.12 -7.82 7.80
C ASN A 367 7.58 -7.62 7.38
N VAL A 368 7.82 -6.71 6.46
CA VAL A 368 9.16 -6.40 5.92
C VAL A 368 9.89 -5.29 6.71
N GLY A 369 9.37 -4.91 7.87
CA GLY A 369 9.98 -3.88 8.71
C GLY A 369 9.85 -2.49 8.10
N ASN A 370 10.98 -1.78 7.98
CA ASN A 370 10.99 -0.40 7.46
C ASN A 370 11.17 -0.31 5.93
N ILE A 371 11.10 -1.42 5.21
CA ILE A 371 11.18 -1.42 3.76
C ILE A 371 9.80 -1.03 3.22
N ASP A 372 9.75 -0.14 2.24
CA ASP A 372 8.55 0.28 1.52
C ASP A 372 7.39 0.74 2.45
N MET A 373 7.67 1.67 3.36
CA MET A 373 6.79 2.09 4.47
C MET A 373 6.47 0.97 5.48
N GLY A 374 7.07 -0.20 5.34
CA GLY A 374 6.76 -1.37 6.15
C GLY A 374 5.37 -1.94 5.87
N PHE A 375 4.80 -1.69 4.69
CA PHE A 375 3.59 -2.39 4.27
C PHE A 375 3.85 -3.89 4.25
N PRO A 376 3.09 -4.69 4.98
CA PRO A 376 3.21 -6.14 4.92
C PRO A 376 2.97 -6.64 3.50
N ILE A 377 3.78 -7.57 3.07
CA ILE A 377 3.70 -8.21 1.76
C ILE A 377 3.24 -9.66 1.89
N LEU A 378 2.90 -10.26 0.78
CA LEU A 378 2.61 -11.69 0.73
C LEU A 378 3.92 -12.48 0.83
N GLU A 379 3.93 -13.57 1.57
CA GLU A 379 5.12 -14.40 1.84
C GLU A 379 5.88 -14.78 0.56
N TRP A 380 5.16 -15.09 -0.51
CA TRP A 380 5.77 -15.45 -1.79
C TRP A 380 6.57 -14.31 -2.45
N GLN A 381 6.36 -13.05 -2.05
CA GLN A 381 7.12 -11.91 -2.56
C GLN A 381 8.52 -11.83 -1.95
N LEU A 382 8.76 -12.44 -0.78
CA LEU A 382 10.08 -12.43 -0.12
C LEU A 382 11.17 -13.07 -0.97
N ASP A 383 10.87 -14.20 -1.59
CA ASP A 383 11.83 -14.95 -2.37
C ASP A 383 12.25 -14.23 -3.65
N ARG A 384 11.52 -13.20 -4.04
CA ARG A 384 11.78 -12.44 -5.25
C ARG A 384 12.88 -11.39 -5.08
N GLY A 385 13.06 -10.85 -3.88
CA GLY A 385 14.05 -9.80 -3.60
C GLY A 385 13.77 -8.42 -4.23
N ASP A 386 12.76 -8.33 -5.11
CA ASP A 386 12.37 -7.11 -5.84
C ASP A 386 11.04 -6.51 -5.34
N TYR A 387 10.51 -7.02 -4.22
CA TYR A 387 9.21 -6.62 -3.66
C TYR A 387 9.15 -5.14 -3.25
N ALA A 388 10.28 -4.53 -2.90
CA ALA A 388 10.34 -3.09 -2.61
C ALA A 388 9.91 -2.23 -3.80
N SER A 389 10.02 -2.78 -5.03
CA SER A 389 9.57 -2.12 -6.25
C SER A 389 8.08 -2.27 -6.52
N TYR A 390 7.37 -3.17 -5.80
CA TYR A 390 5.97 -3.52 -6.10
C TYR A 390 4.98 -3.05 -5.03
N GLY A 391 5.45 -2.65 -3.86
CA GLY A 391 4.60 -2.22 -2.74
C GLY A 391 4.10 -0.79 -2.81
N GLY A 392 4.68 0.02 -3.66
CA GLY A 392 4.40 1.44 -3.64
C GLY A 392 4.05 2.00 -5.03
N HIS A 393 3.61 2.97 -5.20
CA HIS A 393 3.41 4.18 -5.95
C HIS A 393 4.10 4.28 -7.34
N ASP A 394 4.21 3.19 -8.14
CA ASP A 394 4.71 3.28 -9.53
C ASP A 394 3.71 3.90 -10.51
N ASN A 395 2.58 4.38 -9.98
CA ASN A 395 1.77 5.33 -10.69
C ASN A 395 2.40 6.71 -10.49
N GLU A 396 3.39 7.04 -11.31
CA GLU A 396 3.79 8.43 -11.43
C GLU A 396 2.56 9.25 -11.81
N PRO A 397 2.02 10.11 -10.93
CA PRO A 397 0.99 11.03 -11.35
C PRO A 397 1.62 11.93 -12.43
N GLU A 398 0.94 12.06 -13.54
CA GLU A 398 1.27 13.09 -14.53
C GLU A 398 1.07 14.45 -13.87
N GLY A 399 2.13 15.04 -13.34
CA GLY A 399 2.09 16.35 -12.69
C GLY A 399 3.40 16.72 -11.99
N ASP A 400 3.49 17.95 -11.54
CA ASP A 400 4.65 18.45 -10.77
C ASP A 400 4.75 17.79 -9.38
N PHE A 401 3.64 17.24 -8.86
CA PHE A 401 3.52 16.49 -7.61
C PHE A 401 2.43 15.42 -7.72
N ALA A 402 2.52 14.39 -6.90
CA ALA A 402 1.51 13.32 -6.85
C ALA A 402 0.13 13.86 -6.47
N ASN A 403 0.07 14.88 -5.61
CA ASN A 403 -1.15 15.53 -5.17
C ASN A 403 -0.81 16.82 -4.39
N GLY A 404 -1.84 17.57 -4.02
CA GLY A 404 -1.73 18.69 -3.10
C GLY A 404 -1.57 20.04 -3.79
N ASP A 405 -1.75 21.09 -2.98
CA ASP A 405 -1.58 22.48 -3.37
C ASP A 405 -0.56 23.21 -2.46
N GLY A 406 0.11 22.47 -1.57
CA GLY A 406 1.14 22.96 -0.66
C GLY A 406 0.61 23.68 0.57
N THR A 407 -0.70 23.64 0.83
CA THR A 407 -1.29 24.16 2.07
C THR A 407 -1.17 23.14 3.21
N GLN A 408 -1.41 23.58 4.45
CA GLN A 408 -1.40 22.70 5.62
C GLN A 408 -2.43 21.56 5.51
N ASN A 409 -3.60 21.86 4.97
CA ASN A 409 -4.69 20.89 4.84
C ASN A 409 -4.57 20.02 3.58
N ASN A 410 -3.73 20.41 2.63
CA ASN A 410 -3.53 19.70 1.37
C ASN A 410 -2.05 19.84 0.92
N PRO A 411 -1.09 19.25 1.65
CA PRO A 411 0.34 19.36 1.36
C PRO A 411 0.67 18.74 0.00
N TYR A 412 1.72 19.26 -0.66
CA TYR A 412 2.27 18.61 -1.85
C TYR A 412 2.77 17.21 -1.50
N VAL A 413 2.33 16.22 -2.26
CA VAL A 413 2.69 14.81 -2.09
C VAL A 413 3.85 14.46 -3.01
N ILE A 414 4.93 13.97 -2.41
CA ILE A 414 6.16 13.57 -3.10
C ILE A 414 6.21 12.05 -3.14
N ALA A 415 6.11 11.47 -4.33
CA ALA A 415 6.11 10.03 -4.55
C ALA A 415 7.34 9.53 -5.33
N ASN A 416 8.11 10.42 -5.96
CA ASN A 416 9.24 10.05 -6.82
C ASN A 416 10.29 11.17 -6.90
N THR A 417 11.35 10.89 -7.62
CA THR A 417 12.48 11.82 -7.81
C THR A 417 12.11 13.09 -8.59
N THR A 418 11.17 13.01 -9.50
CA THR A 418 10.65 14.18 -10.25
C THR A 418 9.95 15.14 -9.30
N HIS A 419 9.09 14.62 -8.43
CA HIS A 419 8.38 15.44 -7.44
C HIS A 419 9.33 16.10 -6.44
N ILE A 420 10.36 15.38 -5.96
CA ILE A 420 11.33 15.96 -5.02
C ILE A 420 12.14 17.08 -5.68
N GLN A 421 12.50 16.95 -6.97
CA GLN A 421 13.16 18.00 -7.73
C GLN A 421 12.25 19.22 -7.97
N ASN A 422 10.95 19.01 -8.08
CA ASN A 422 9.96 20.06 -8.30
C ASN A 422 9.69 20.91 -7.05
N MET A 423 10.09 20.47 -5.86
CA MET A 423 9.89 21.23 -4.62
C MET A 423 10.37 22.69 -4.73
N SER A 424 11.51 22.89 -5.38
CA SER A 424 12.09 24.23 -5.54
C SER A 424 11.22 25.19 -6.36
N LYS A 425 10.40 24.66 -7.28
CA LYS A 425 9.56 25.45 -8.20
C LYS A 425 8.38 26.12 -7.51
N VAL A 426 7.89 25.52 -6.42
CA VAL A 426 6.66 25.95 -5.72
C VAL A 426 6.93 26.73 -4.43
N LEU A 427 8.20 26.90 -4.05
CA LEU A 427 8.56 27.66 -2.86
C LEU A 427 8.38 29.16 -3.09
N ILE A 428 7.46 29.77 -2.34
CA ILE A 428 7.16 31.21 -2.40
C ILE A 428 7.75 31.89 -1.17
N GLY A 429 8.42 33.03 -1.37
CA GLY A 429 8.97 33.81 -0.27
C GLY A 429 7.89 34.31 0.72
N LYS A 430 8.18 34.23 2.02
CA LYS A 430 7.30 34.60 3.13
C LYS A 430 6.01 33.80 3.25
N GLN A 431 5.96 32.64 2.61
CA GLN A 431 4.84 31.68 2.72
C GLN A 431 5.36 30.33 3.20
N THR A 432 4.54 29.62 3.95
CA THR A 432 4.81 28.25 4.36
C THR A 432 4.28 27.30 3.30
N THR A 433 5.16 26.45 2.80
CA THR A 433 4.79 25.38 1.87
C THR A 433 4.93 24.05 2.58
N TYR A 434 3.91 23.22 2.47
CA TYR A 434 3.82 21.92 3.14
C TYR A 434 4.08 20.80 2.14
N PHE A 435 4.95 19.87 2.52
CA PHE A 435 5.30 18.68 1.74
C PHE A 435 5.21 17.44 2.60
N VAL A 436 4.84 16.33 1.97
CA VAL A 436 4.81 15.02 2.59
C VAL A 436 5.36 13.96 1.63
N LEU A 437 6.15 13.02 2.15
CA LEU A 437 6.52 11.85 1.36
C LEU A 437 5.37 10.85 1.35
N SER A 438 5.22 10.16 0.24
CA SER A 438 4.32 9.02 0.07
C SER A 438 5.05 7.75 -0.37
N ALA A 439 6.36 7.84 -0.57
CA ALA A 439 7.22 6.72 -0.93
C ALA A 439 8.66 7.00 -0.47
N ASP A 440 9.47 5.97 -0.36
CA ASP A 440 10.91 6.08 -0.30
C ASP A 440 11.43 6.64 -1.62
N ILE A 441 12.39 7.56 -1.55
CA ILE A 441 12.95 8.21 -2.74
C ILE A 441 14.41 7.82 -2.88
N ASP A 442 14.77 7.20 -3.99
CA ASP A 442 16.17 6.94 -4.34
C ASP A 442 16.69 8.04 -5.26
N MET A 443 17.63 8.83 -4.74
CA MET A 443 18.24 9.95 -5.47
C MET A 443 19.50 9.55 -6.23
N GLN A 444 19.75 8.28 -6.47
CA GLN A 444 20.92 7.81 -7.19
C GLN A 444 21.03 8.47 -8.58
N GLY A 445 22.17 9.06 -8.88
CA GLY A 445 22.41 9.74 -10.15
C GLY A 445 21.85 11.17 -10.24
N ILE A 446 21.14 11.65 -9.21
CA ILE A 446 20.62 13.01 -9.15
C ILE A 446 21.61 13.92 -8.44
N LYS A 447 22.06 14.95 -9.12
CA LYS A 447 22.82 16.02 -8.50
C LYS A 447 21.87 17.01 -7.84
N TRP A 448 21.82 16.98 -6.50
CA TRP A 448 20.90 17.78 -5.73
C TRP A 448 21.37 19.23 -5.55
N THR A 449 20.46 20.17 -5.74
CA THR A 449 20.65 21.58 -5.38
C THR A 449 19.86 21.84 -4.08
N PRO A 450 20.52 22.34 -3.01
CA PRO A 450 19.85 22.54 -1.73
C PRO A 450 18.62 23.42 -1.83
N LEU A 451 17.51 22.98 -1.23
CA LEU A 451 16.31 23.80 -1.13
C LEU A 451 16.57 25.03 -0.26
N ASN A 452 16.04 26.18 -0.66
CA ASN A 452 16.27 27.45 0.04
C ASN A 452 17.78 27.72 0.29
N GLY A 453 18.64 27.29 -0.63
CA GLY A 453 20.10 27.38 -0.51
C GLY A 453 20.69 28.77 -0.80
N ASP A 454 19.96 29.57 -1.58
CA ASP A 454 20.35 30.92 -1.98
C ASP A 454 19.44 31.96 -1.33
N GLY A 455 20.03 33.07 -0.83
CA GLY A 455 19.25 34.11 -0.17
C GLY A 455 18.09 34.67 -1.01
N PRO A 456 17.09 35.26 -0.39
CA PRO A 456 17.01 35.80 0.97
C PRO A 456 16.58 34.83 2.08
N TYR A 457 16.52 33.52 1.87
CA TYR A 457 16.16 32.47 2.85
C TYR A 457 14.78 32.63 3.50
N GLU A 458 13.86 33.27 2.84
CA GLU A 458 12.52 33.58 3.33
C GLU A 458 11.48 32.53 2.99
N LYS A 459 11.89 31.35 2.51
CA LYS A 459 10.98 30.23 2.15
C LYS A 459 10.82 29.32 3.36
N TRP A 460 9.58 29.21 3.87
CA TRP A 460 9.28 28.39 5.03
C TRP A 460 8.76 27.05 4.60
N ILE A 461 9.38 25.96 5.09
CA ILE A 461 9.14 24.62 4.62
C ILE A 461 8.70 23.75 5.80
N ILE A 462 7.57 23.11 5.66
CA ILE A 462 7.15 22.01 6.54
C ILE A 462 7.23 20.74 5.71
N PHE A 463 8.15 19.86 6.10
CA PHE A 463 8.42 18.61 5.40
C PHE A 463 8.20 17.43 6.36
N ASP A 464 7.18 16.62 6.09
CA ASP A 464 6.92 15.41 6.84
C ASP A 464 7.25 14.18 5.97
N GLY A 465 8.30 13.46 6.34
CA GLY A 465 8.71 12.25 5.64
C GLY A 465 7.81 11.05 5.91
N ARG A 466 6.91 11.12 6.88
CA ARG A 466 5.97 10.04 7.23
C ARG A 466 6.63 8.67 7.39
N ASN A 467 7.85 8.69 7.95
CA ASN A 467 8.73 7.53 8.16
C ASN A 467 9.33 6.94 6.89
N HIS A 468 9.21 7.62 5.75
CA HIS A 468 9.93 7.26 4.53
C HIS A 468 11.39 7.63 4.57
N VAL A 469 12.13 7.13 3.58
CA VAL A 469 13.57 7.30 3.46
C VAL A 469 13.93 7.99 2.13
N ILE A 470 14.86 8.94 2.21
CA ILE A 470 15.55 9.50 1.05
C ILE A 470 16.93 8.87 1.00
N ARG A 471 17.21 8.11 -0.07
CA ARG A 471 18.48 7.38 -0.26
C ARG A 471 19.39 8.06 -1.25
N ASN A 472 20.71 7.80 -1.11
CA ASN A 472 21.74 8.20 -2.08
C ASN A 472 21.76 9.70 -2.39
N LEU A 473 21.38 10.54 -1.43
CA LEU A 473 21.46 11.99 -1.58
C LEU A 473 22.90 12.42 -1.83
N THR A 474 23.18 13.03 -3.00
CA THR A 474 24.48 13.57 -3.34
C THR A 474 24.40 15.07 -3.53
N CYS A 475 25.19 15.83 -2.78
CA CYS A 475 25.24 17.28 -2.87
C CYS A 475 26.68 17.80 -2.69
N ASP A 476 27.19 18.54 -3.68
CA ASP A 476 28.54 19.11 -3.70
C ASP A 476 28.58 20.62 -4.01
N SER A 477 27.42 21.27 -4.05
CA SER A 477 27.24 22.64 -4.52
C SER A 477 26.26 23.43 -3.65
N GLY A 478 26.21 24.74 -3.84
CA GLY A 478 25.39 25.67 -3.07
C GLY A 478 26.11 26.28 -1.87
N SER A 479 25.52 27.31 -1.27
CA SER A 479 26.11 28.01 -0.11
C SER A 479 26.12 27.15 1.15
N TYR A 480 25.13 26.24 1.29
CA TYR A 480 24.94 25.34 2.43
C TYR A 480 24.59 23.92 1.92
N PRO A 481 25.58 23.15 1.45
CA PRO A 481 25.34 21.83 0.86
C PRO A 481 24.67 20.85 1.83
N SER A 482 23.50 20.34 1.45
CA SER A 482 22.60 19.55 2.27
C SER A 482 21.30 19.30 1.49
N PHE A 483 20.33 18.63 2.07
CA PHE A 483 18.99 18.56 1.47
C PHE A 483 18.30 19.93 1.51
N PHE A 484 18.22 20.57 2.69
CA PHE A 484 17.79 21.96 2.85
C PHE A 484 19.02 22.84 3.05
N GLY A 485 19.31 23.76 2.16
CA GLY A 485 20.39 24.72 2.37
C GLY A 485 20.17 25.48 3.68
N VAL A 486 19.04 26.16 3.80
CA VAL A 486 18.56 26.78 5.04
C VAL A 486 17.16 26.27 5.35
N LEU A 487 17.01 25.55 6.44
CA LEU A 487 15.71 25.09 6.92
C LEU A 487 15.06 26.14 7.82
N CYS A 488 14.14 26.89 7.25
CA CYS A 488 13.19 27.72 8.00
C CYS A 488 11.84 26.97 8.02
N GLY A 489 11.43 26.47 9.19
CA GLY A 489 10.24 25.63 9.35
C GLY A 489 10.56 24.29 10.03
N GLU A 490 10.04 23.19 9.52
CA GLU A 490 10.13 21.89 10.19
C GLU A 490 10.43 20.76 9.18
N CYS A 491 11.35 19.87 9.55
CA CYS A 491 11.59 18.59 8.91
C CYS A 491 11.36 17.48 9.93
N LYS A 492 10.49 16.54 9.63
CA LYS A 492 10.19 15.46 10.59
C LYS A 492 9.94 14.11 9.94
N ASN A 493 10.08 13.05 10.75
CA ASN A 493 9.72 11.67 10.42
C ASN A 493 10.36 11.19 9.11
N VAL A 494 11.66 11.44 8.89
CA VAL A 494 12.36 11.04 7.65
C VAL A 494 13.75 10.51 7.95
N GLY A 495 14.14 9.44 7.24
CA GLY A 495 15.51 8.95 7.17
C GLY A 495 16.24 9.46 5.94
N PHE A 496 17.51 9.87 6.09
CA PHE A 496 18.40 10.10 4.98
C PHE A 496 19.50 9.04 5.01
N VAL A 497 19.50 8.13 4.05
CA VAL A 497 20.35 6.94 4.05
C VAL A 497 21.36 6.99 2.92
N ASP A 498 22.60 6.60 3.22
CA ASP A 498 23.71 6.56 2.27
C ASP A 498 23.97 7.91 1.58
N ALA A 499 23.78 9.00 2.33
CA ALA A 499 24.06 10.35 1.83
C ALA A 499 25.56 10.57 1.58
N ASN A 500 25.89 11.30 0.54
CA ASN A 500 27.26 11.71 0.21
C ASN A 500 27.33 13.23 -0.02
N ILE A 501 27.63 13.94 1.03
CA ILE A 501 27.70 15.41 1.00
C ILE A 501 29.18 15.83 1.04
N SER A 502 29.62 16.63 0.08
CA SER A 502 31.00 17.14 0.08
C SER A 502 31.05 18.60 -0.33
N SER A 503 31.81 19.41 0.41
CA SER A 503 31.96 20.83 0.07
C SER A 503 33.10 21.52 0.82
N THR A 504 33.65 22.56 0.20
CA THR A 504 34.57 23.50 0.84
C THR A 504 33.85 24.70 1.45
N ASN A 505 32.51 24.78 1.37
CA ASN A 505 31.73 25.88 1.90
C ASN A 505 31.44 25.71 3.41
N GLN A 506 31.03 26.79 4.05
CA GLN A 506 30.71 26.79 5.48
C GLN A 506 29.30 26.23 5.71
N GLY A 507 29.11 25.37 6.70
CA GLY A 507 27.82 24.84 7.11
C GLY A 507 27.31 23.74 6.18
N ILE A 508 27.73 22.51 6.45
CA ILE A 508 27.28 21.32 5.75
C ILE A 508 26.61 20.35 6.71
N GLY A 509 25.49 19.80 6.29
CA GLY A 509 24.72 18.81 7.02
C GLY A 509 24.02 17.87 6.06
N ILE A 510 23.57 16.71 6.50
CA ILE A 510 22.79 15.84 5.60
C ILE A 510 21.40 16.42 5.42
N ILE A 511 20.71 16.78 6.51
CA ILE A 511 19.36 17.34 6.43
C ILE A 511 19.43 18.83 6.10
N ALA A 512 20.16 19.63 6.86
CA ALA A 512 20.22 21.06 6.64
C ALA A 512 21.65 21.60 6.80
N GLY A 513 22.08 22.49 5.90
CA GLY A 513 23.33 23.20 6.07
C GLY A 513 23.22 24.26 7.15
N TYR A 514 22.05 24.90 7.26
CA TYR A 514 21.72 25.84 8.34
C TYR A 514 20.30 25.54 8.88
N VAL A 515 20.18 25.25 10.17
CA VAL A 515 18.90 24.95 10.84
C VAL A 515 18.39 26.23 11.52
N GLY A 516 17.37 26.85 10.93
CA GLY A 516 16.90 28.19 11.29
C GLY A 516 17.90 29.29 10.97
N LEU A 517 17.48 30.53 11.06
CA LEU A 517 18.38 31.69 10.94
C LEU A 517 18.48 32.43 12.27
N ASN A 518 19.62 33.08 12.49
CA ASN A 518 19.79 33.96 13.63
C ASN A 518 19.10 35.33 13.38
N SER A 519 17.81 35.30 13.13
CA SER A 519 16.95 36.45 12.96
C SER A 519 15.87 36.41 14.04
N GLY A 520 15.69 37.45 14.80
CA GLY A 520 14.60 37.57 15.78
C GLY A 520 13.21 37.64 15.15
N ALA A 521 13.09 37.54 13.83
CA ALA A 521 11.82 37.59 13.13
C ALA A 521 11.08 36.24 13.18
N VAL A 522 9.76 36.30 13.26
CA VAL A 522 8.86 35.14 13.20
C VAL A 522 9.03 34.43 11.85
N GLY A 523 9.15 33.11 11.87
CA GLY A 523 9.25 32.27 10.65
C GLY A 523 10.66 31.78 10.32
N PHE A 524 11.71 32.28 10.99
CA PHE A 524 13.09 31.85 10.74
C PHE A 524 13.60 30.75 11.68
N THR A 525 12.73 30.14 12.47
CA THR A 525 13.06 29.00 13.33
C THR A 525 13.15 27.72 12.52
N GLY A 526 14.15 26.89 12.81
CA GLY A 526 14.32 25.57 12.20
C GLY A 526 14.09 24.45 13.21
N LYS A 527 13.34 23.43 12.83
CA LYS A 527 13.10 22.23 13.66
C LYS A 527 13.38 20.97 12.88
N ILE A 528 14.04 19.99 13.52
CA ILE A 528 14.24 18.66 12.98
C ILE A 528 13.83 17.65 14.05
N ILE A 529 12.84 16.80 13.76
CA ILE A 529 12.19 15.95 14.76
C ILE A 529 12.05 14.54 14.20
N ASN A 530 12.38 13.51 15.00
CA ASN A 530 12.24 12.10 14.64
C ASN A 530 12.94 11.74 13.31
N CYS A 531 14.14 12.25 13.09
CA CYS A 531 14.90 12.06 11.85
C CYS A 531 16.19 11.30 12.12
N TYR A 532 16.69 10.61 11.09
CA TYR A 532 18.00 10.00 11.17
C TYR A 532 18.78 10.13 9.88
N THR A 533 20.12 10.02 10.00
CA THR A 533 21.01 10.12 8.85
C THR A 533 22.09 9.06 8.87
N THR A 534 22.47 8.56 7.67
CA THR A 534 23.63 7.71 7.44
C THR A 534 24.41 8.21 6.22
N GLY A 535 25.64 7.77 6.04
CA GLY A 535 26.44 8.12 4.87
C GLY A 535 27.76 8.81 5.21
N ILE A 536 28.26 9.65 4.31
CA ILE A 536 29.54 10.33 4.42
C ILE A 536 29.38 11.83 4.20
N LEU A 537 29.92 12.60 5.14
CA LEU A 537 29.95 14.06 5.09
C LEU A 537 31.41 14.52 5.07
N LYS A 538 31.85 15.17 3.99
CA LYS A 538 33.18 15.70 3.85
C LYS A 538 33.13 17.20 3.62
N GLY A 539 33.70 18.01 4.53
CA GLY A 539 33.54 19.42 4.40
C GLY A 539 34.62 20.27 5.07
N SER A 540 34.43 21.56 4.95
CA SER A 540 35.22 22.57 5.62
C SER A 540 34.30 23.55 6.34
N GLY A 541 34.63 23.94 7.57
CA GLY A 541 33.88 24.94 8.34
C GLY A 541 33.06 24.36 9.45
N ALA A 542 31.75 24.20 9.28
CA ALA A 542 30.89 23.60 10.26
C ALA A 542 30.21 22.37 9.65
N ALA A 543 30.60 21.17 10.07
CA ALA A 543 30.10 19.91 9.57
C ALA A 543 29.33 19.17 10.68
N GLY A 544 28.07 18.79 10.42
CA GLY A 544 27.28 18.02 11.36
C GLY A 544 26.40 16.99 10.67
N GLY A 545 26.28 15.79 11.25
CA GLY A 545 25.56 14.68 10.63
C GLY A 545 24.09 14.99 10.35
N ILE A 546 23.45 15.79 11.17
CA ILE A 546 22.08 16.29 10.98
C ILE A 546 22.12 17.69 10.35
N GLY A 547 22.83 18.63 10.98
CA GLY A 547 22.91 20.01 10.50
C GLY A 547 24.29 20.62 10.63
N GLY A 548 24.66 21.53 9.72
CA GLY A 548 25.94 22.22 9.76
C GLY A 548 25.98 23.29 10.82
N ILE A 549 25.13 24.29 10.70
CA ILE A 549 25.03 25.44 11.60
C ILE A 549 23.65 25.47 12.25
N PHE A 550 23.60 25.72 13.54
CA PHE A 550 22.36 25.86 14.26
C PHE A 550 22.10 27.35 14.56
N GLY A 551 21.04 27.91 13.98
CA GLY A 551 20.58 29.26 14.22
C GLY A 551 19.83 29.43 15.55
N GLY A 552 19.31 30.63 15.79
CA GLY A 552 18.57 30.88 17.01
C GLY A 552 17.16 30.31 17.03
N ASN A 553 16.68 29.95 18.23
CA ASN A 553 15.36 29.38 18.49
C ASN A 553 15.08 28.06 17.73
N GLY A 554 16.12 27.32 17.36
CA GLY A 554 15.99 26.03 16.68
C GLY A 554 15.77 24.86 17.65
N ARG A 555 15.26 23.74 17.12
CA ARG A 555 15.08 22.49 17.89
C ARG A 555 15.47 21.27 17.06
N ILE A 556 16.28 20.39 17.65
CA ILE A 556 16.56 19.04 17.12
C ILE A 556 16.19 18.04 18.19
N GLU A 557 15.27 17.14 17.89
CA GLU A 557 14.68 16.25 18.88
C GLU A 557 14.48 14.84 18.33
N ASN A 558 14.78 13.83 19.17
CA ASN A 558 14.60 12.42 18.83
C ASN A 558 15.32 12.03 17.52
N CYS A 559 16.51 12.55 17.31
CA CYS A 559 17.26 12.33 16.07
C CYS A 559 18.55 11.55 16.34
N TYR A 560 19.00 10.82 15.32
CA TYR A 560 20.31 10.18 15.40
C TYR A 560 21.07 10.21 14.09
N THR A 561 22.38 10.00 14.17
CA THR A 561 23.23 9.84 12.99
C THR A 561 24.24 8.72 13.19
N THR A 562 24.45 7.95 12.13
CA THR A 562 25.56 7.00 12.01
C THR A 562 26.53 7.43 10.90
N ALA A 563 26.39 8.65 10.38
CA ALA A 563 27.22 9.16 9.30
C ALA A 563 28.69 9.34 9.71
N THR A 564 29.60 9.08 8.79
CA THR A 564 31.01 9.43 8.93
C THR A 564 31.21 10.90 8.58
N ILE A 565 31.70 11.69 9.53
CA ILE A 565 31.89 13.14 9.39
C ILE A 565 33.37 13.44 9.35
N ILE A 566 33.84 14.01 8.25
CA ILE A 566 35.25 14.34 8.01
C ILE A 566 35.35 15.83 7.71
N ASP A 567 35.93 16.59 8.65
CA ASP A 567 36.27 17.98 8.41
C ASP A 567 37.70 18.08 7.82
N GLN A 568 37.78 18.55 6.58
CA GLN A 568 39.00 18.55 5.77
C GLN A 568 39.64 19.95 5.66
N ILE A 569 39.60 20.80 6.67
CA ILE A 569 40.06 22.18 6.51
C ILE A 569 41.58 22.31 6.51
N ASN A 570 42.03 23.19 5.62
CA ASN A 570 43.40 23.77 5.61
C ASN A 570 43.54 25.01 6.53
N ALA A 571 42.54 25.39 7.30
CA ALA A 571 42.53 26.56 8.19
C ALA A 571 42.18 26.19 9.64
N ASP A 572 42.72 26.94 10.60
CA ASP A 572 42.69 26.68 12.05
C ASP A 572 41.30 26.73 12.72
N ASN A 573 40.20 26.54 12.01
CA ASN A 573 38.84 26.77 12.53
C ASN A 573 37.77 25.74 12.13
N GLY A 574 38.15 24.51 11.81
CA GLY A 574 37.19 23.44 11.52
C GLY A 574 36.31 23.08 12.71
N LYS A 575 35.03 22.75 12.46
CA LYS A 575 34.07 22.41 13.51
C LYS A 575 33.25 21.20 13.07
N ALA A 576 33.58 20.02 13.63
CA ALA A 576 32.89 18.78 13.35
C ALA A 576 32.08 18.34 14.58
N GLY A 577 30.79 18.17 14.42
CA GLY A 577 29.92 17.64 15.46
C GLY A 577 29.03 16.53 14.94
N GLY A 578 28.74 15.55 15.77
CA GLY A 578 27.89 14.43 15.36
C GLY A 578 26.50 14.87 14.91
N ILE A 579 25.84 15.69 15.67
CA ILE A 579 24.51 16.26 15.32
C ILE A 579 24.69 17.59 14.61
N ILE A 580 25.41 18.54 15.19
CA ILE A 580 25.59 19.90 14.69
C ILE A 580 27.06 20.29 14.69
N GLY A 581 27.54 20.87 13.58
CA GLY A 581 28.90 21.37 13.47
C GLY A 581 29.15 22.54 14.41
N ARG A 582 28.32 23.57 14.42
CA ARG A 582 28.41 24.69 15.37
C ARG A 582 27.08 25.37 15.66
N PHE A 583 26.97 25.99 16.85
CA PHE A 583 25.95 26.99 17.12
C PHE A 583 26.36 28.34 16.52
N HIS A 584 25.41 29.09 16.01
CA HIS A 584 25.64 30.49 15.65
C HIS A 584 25.52 31.37 16.89
N ALA A 585 26.47 32.20 17.13
CA ALA A 585 26.44 33.14 18.26
C ALA A 585 25.25 34.10 18.16
N GLY A 586 24.41 34.16 19.18
CA GLY A 586 23.25 35.05 19.25
C GLY A 586 22.54 34.95 20.60
N ASN A 587 21.60 35.85 20.86
CA ASN A 587 20.85 35.93 22.14
C ASN A 587 19.62 35.03 22.19
N THR A 588 19.59 33.92 21.45
CA THR A 588 18.44 33.04 21.34
C THR A 588 18.78 31.61 21.81
N THR A 589 17.82 30.92 22.37
CA THR A 589 18.00 29.58 22.92
C THR A 589 17.63 28.52 21.87
N SER A 590 18.53 27.58 21.63
CA SER A 590 18.31 26.42 20.76
C SER A 590 18.51 25.13 21.54
N TYR A 591 17.78 24.07 21.18
CA TYR A 591 17.73 22.81 21.94
C TYR A 591 18.12 21.62 21.06
N ILE A 592 18.91 20.72 21.64
CA ILE A 592 19.15 19.37 21.12
C ILE A 592 18.74 18.41 22.24
N GLU A 593 17.73 17.60 21.98
CA GLU A 593 17.14 16.70 22.98
C GLU A 593 17.00 15.27 22.43
N ASN A 594 17.23 14.27 23.26
CA ASN A 594 17.04 12.85 22.93
C ASN A 594 17.75 12.42 21.63
N CYS A 595 18.96 12.93 21.41
CA CYS A 595 19.72 12.65 20.20
C CYS A 595 20.97 11.80 20.50
N TYR A 596 21.33 10.91 19.58
CA TYR A 596 22.58 10.16 19.71
C TYR A 596 23.37 10.08 18.40
N VAL A 597 24.65 9.74 18.55
CA VAL A 597 25.61 9.61 17.45
C VAL A 597 26.39 8.30 17.63
N SER A 598 26.56 7.54 16.56
CA SER A 598 27.41 6.37 16.53
C SER A 598 28.38 6.33 15.35
N GLY A 599 28.39 7.36 14.50
CA GLY A 599 29.31 7.50 13.37
C GLY A 599 30.69 8.03 13.77
N ASP A 600 31.68 7.85 12.91
CA ASP A 600 33.03 8.37 13.08
C ASP A 600 33.08 9.88 12.81
N ILE A 601 33.73 10.62 13.70
CA ILE A 601 33.90 12.07 13.56
C ILE A 601 35.40 12.38 13.60
N SER A 602 35.88 13.05 12.57
CA SER A 602 37.28 13.46 12.49
C SER A 602 37.46 14.87 11.93
N ALA A 603 38.50 15.58 12.42
CA ALA A 603 38.94 16.84 11.86
C ALA A 603 40.44 16.79 11.56
N THR A 604 40.84 17.31 10.42
CA THR A 604 42.25 17.44 10.02
C THR A 604 42.79 18.79 10.47
N LYS A 605 43.78 18.82 11.35
CA LYS A 605 44.50 20.01 11.83
C LYS A 605 43.75 20.97 12.78
N GLY A 606 43.77 20.68 14.07
CA GLY A 606 43.48 21.66 15.13
C GLY A 606 42.02 22.15 15.19
N GLY A 607 41.10 21.46 14.50
CA GLY A 607 39.70 21.76 14.51
C GLY A 607 38.99 21.32 15.81
N TRP A 608 37.83 21.87 16.05
CA TRP A 608 36.98 21.54 17.17
C TRP A 608 36.12 20.33 16.83
N VAL A 609 36.23 19.26 17.60
CA VAL A 609 35.48 18.02 17.41
C VAL A 609 34.65 17.71 18.64
N GLY A 610 33.36 17.47 18.46
CA GLY A 610 32.46 17.05 19.54
C GLY A 610 31.54 15.95 19.11
N GLY A 611 31.27 15.00 20.01
CA GLY A 611 30.37 13.87 19.72
C GLY A 611 28.96 14.30 19.33
N ILE A 612 28.44 15.39 19.91
CA ILE A 612 27.12 15.98 19.56
C ILE A 612 27.30 17.30 18.84
N VAL A 613 28.09 18.24 19.41
CA VAL A 613 28.28 19.60 18.87
C VAL A 613 29.78 19.87 18.76
N GLY A 614 30.21 20.35 17.60
CA GLY A 614 31.63 20.68 17.37
C GLY A 614 32.06 21.95 18.07
N ASN A 615 31.22 22.98 18.05
CA ASN A 615 31.51 24.27 18.72
C ASN A 615 30.21 24.97 19.17
N MET A 616 30.19 25.45 20.40
CA MET A 616 29.10 26.24 21.00
C MET A 616 29.51 27.67 21.23
#